data_25e43410ad018ae115f0eb53a03d752c
#
_entry.id   25e43410ad018ae115f0eb53a03d752c
#
_cell.length_a   1.000
_cell.length_b   1.000
_cell.length_c   1.000
_cell.angle_alpha   90.00
_cell.angle_beta   90.00
_cell.angle_gamma   90.00
#
_symmetry.space_group_name_H-M   'P 1'
#
loop_
_entity.id
_entity.type
_entity.pdbx_description
1 polymer ?
#
loop_
_entity_poly.entity_id
_entity_poly.type
_entity_poly.pdbx_seq_one_letter_code
_entity_poly.pdbx_strand_id
1 'polypeptide(L)'
;RIDQAGRPHHLLYHLARAGWTDIMLIDRSELTSGSTWHAAGGFHTLNGDPNVAKLQEYTINLYKEIEEVSGQATGIHLPGGVMLVSNGDRLDWLKMAHARNRYLGVATEMISVAEAKKVFPVLDEKQFVGAMWHPLEGHLDPSGTTHAYAKAARMNGAEIVRKNRVTGMRQRPDGTWDVETEQGAVHAEHVVNAGGLWAREVGRIVGLELPILAMAHQYLITEEIPEVVAFNKETGREMVGVLDFKG
;
A
#
# COMPACT_ATOMS: atom_id res chain seq x y z
N ARG A 1 14.46 3.55 13.99
CA ARG A 1 14.09 2.53 13.04
C ARG A 1 13.01 3.10 12.15
N ILE A 2 13.39 3.41 10.94
CA ILE A 2 12.46 3.83 9.88
C ILE A 2 12.40 2.64 8.94
N ASP A 3 11.45 1.77 9.14
CA ASP A 3 11.15 0.71 8.18
C ASP A 3 9.66 0.49 8.17
N GLN A 4 9.03 0.64 7.01
CA GLN A 4 7.86 -0.15 6.71
C GLN A 4 7.23 0.08 5.36
N ALA A 5 6.89 -1.00 4.71
CA ALA A 5 5.86 -1.16 3.67
C ALA A 5 5.84 -0.03 2.61
N GLY A 6 7.02 0.36 2.10
CA GLY A 6 7.12 1.40 1.08
C GLY A 6 6.80 2.83 1.53
N ARG A 7 6.25 3.05 2.72
CA ARG A 7 5.79 4.37 3.18
C ARG A 7 6.90 5.42 3.37
N PRO A 8 8.04 5.12 4.02
CA PRO A 8 9.10 6.10 4.12
C PRO A 8 9.72 6.46 2.78
N HIS A 9 9.84 5.51 1.86
CA HIS A 9 10.35 5.74 0.52
C HIS A 9 9.40 6.60 -0.32
N HIS A 10 8.10 6.40 -0.17
CA HIS A 10 7.07 7.21 -0.79
C HIS A 10 7.16 8.67 -0.32
N LEU A 11 7.29 8.93 0.99
CA LEU A 11 7.49 10.27 1.52
C LEU A 11 8.79 10.88 0.98
N LEU A 12 9.89 10.14 1.02
CA LEU A 12 11.19 10.59 0.52
C LEU A 12 11.12 10.98 -0.96
N TYR A 13 10.44 10.15 -1.79
CA TYR A 13 10.21 10.44 -3.19
C TYR A 13 9.45 11.75 -3.39
N HIS A 14 8.35 11.96 -2.65
CA HIS A 14 7.54 13.17 -2.80
C HIS A 14 8.28 14.41 -2.33
N LEU A 15 9.05 14.35 -1.26
CA LEU A 15 9.89 15.46 -0.82
C LEU A 15 10.94 15.79 -1.88
N ALA A 16 11.65 14.79 -2.40
CA ALA A 16 12.64 14.98 -3.46
C ALA A 16 12.00 15.57 -4.73
N ARG A 17 10.84 15.04 -5.16
CA ARG A 17 10.08 15.55 -6.30
C ARG A 17 9.59 17.00 -6.09
N ALA A 18 9.30 17.36 -4.85
CA ALA A 18 8.91 18.74 -4.49
C ALA A 18 10.10 19.72 -4.41
N GLY A 19 11.31 19.26 -4.70
CA GLY A 19 12.52 20.09 -4.73
C GLY A 19 13.25 20.18 -3.39
N TRP A 20 12.89 19.36 -2.41
CA TRP A 20 13.70 19.24 -1.19
C TRP A 20 14.99 18.53 -1.54
N THR A 21 16.09 19.21 -1.30
CA THR A 21 17.45 18.65 -1.34
C THR A 21 17.90 18.38 0.09
N ASP A 22 19.02 17.74 0.30
CA ASP A 22 19.54 17.44 1.63
C ASP A 22 18.54 16.68 2.52
N ILE A 23 17.95 15.66 1.93
CA ILE A 23 17.01 14.75 2.59
C ILE A 23 17.56 13.34 2.65
N MET A 24 17.40 12.71 3.81
CA MET A 24 17.96 11.38 4.07
C MET A 24 16.91 10.42 4.65
N LEU A 25 16.91 9.20 4.17
CA LEU A 25 16.24 8.07 4.80
C LEU A 25 17.28 7.21 5.51
N ILE A 26 17.09 6.94 6.79
CA ILE A 26 17.92 6.01 7.56
C ILE A 26 17.09 4.76 7.88
N ASP A 27 17.56 3.62 7.43
CA ASP A 27 16.97 2.32 7.72
C ASP A 27 17.96 1.43 8.48
N ARG A 28 17.48 0.79 9.54
CA ARG A 28 18.33 -0.10 10.34
C ARG A 28 18.73 -1.39 9.62
N SER A 29 18.04 -1.74 8.56
CA SER A 29 18.18 -3.01 7.83
C SER A 29 18.32 -2.75 6.32
N GLU A 30 18.18 -3.78 5.50
CA GLU A 30 17.95 -3.62 4.07
C GLU A 30 16.53 -3.12 3.82
N LEU A 31 16.34 -2.42 2.70
CA LEU A 31 15.00 -2.05 2.25
C LEU A 31 14.14 -3.32 2.11
N THR A 32 12.89 -3.20 2.45
CA THR A 32 11.88 -4.27 2.39
C THR A 32 11.99 -5.39 3.43
N SER A 33 13.06 -5.47 4.19
CA SER A 33 13.30 -6.55 5.16
C SER A 33 12.33 -6.63 6.34
N GLY A 34 11.48 -5.61 6.52
CA GLY A 34 10.41 -5.59 7.53
C GLY A 34 9.12 -6.21 7.02
N SER A 35 7.98 -5.52 7.23
CA SER A 35 6.65 -6.00 6.82
C SER A 35 6.42 -5.95 5.31
N THR A 36 7.26 -5.25 4.55
CA THR A 36 7.04 -5.02 3.13
C THR A 36 7.03 -6.31 2.32
N TRP A 37 8.02 -7.17 2.47
CA TRP A 37 8.12 -8.39 1.69
C TRP A 37 7.08 -9.45 2.08
N HIS A 38 6.43 -9.28 3.25
CA HIS A 38 5.32 -10.13 3.69
C HIS A 38 3.96 -9.66 3.17
N ALA A 39 3.87 -8.47 2.57
CA ALA A 39 2.59 -7.94 2.11
C ALA A 39 2.11 -8.69 0.86
N ALA A 40 0.82 -9.01 0.82
CA ALA A 40 0.20 -9.66 -0.34
C ALA A 40 0.16 -8.76 -1.59
N GLY A 41 0.34 -7.45 -1.42
CA GLY A 41 0.41 -6.49 -2.52
C GLY A 41 -0.92 -6.07 -3.13
N GLY A 42 -2.04 -6.59 -2.65
CA GLY A 42 -3.37 -6.21 -3.14
C GLY A 42 -3.73 -4.75 -2.81
N PHE A 43 -4.43 -4.10 -3.72
CA PHE A 43 -4.91 -2.74 -3.54
C PHE A 43 -6.29 -2.52 -4.17
N HIS A 44 -7.03 -1.54 -3.65
CA HIS A 44 -8.35 -1.13 -4.13
C HIS A 44 -8.59 0.35 -3.84
N THR A 45 -9.57 0.97 -4.51
CA THR A 45 -9.97 2.35 -4.25
C THR A 45 -11.25 2.47 -3.42
N LEU A 46 -11.92 1.34 -3.15
CA LEU A 46 -13.14 1.37 -2.36
C LEU A 46 -12.83 1.66 -0.89
N ASN A 47 -13.30 2.80 -0.41
CA ASN A 47 -13.19 3.16 0.99
C ASN A 47 -14.44 3.91 1.47
N GLY A 48 -14.78 3.72 2.75
CA GLY A 48 -15.88 4.46 3.40
C GLY A 48 -15.57 5.94 3.61
N ASP A 49 -14.29 6.32 3.69
CA ASP A 49 -13.86 7.72 3.79
C ASP A 49 -13.49 8.26 2.40
N PRO A 50 -14.06 9.41 1.97
CA PRO A 50 -13.81 9.97 0.65
C PRO A 50 -12.37 10.48 0.45
N ASN A 51 -11.70 10.93 1.51
CA ASN A 51 -10.33 11.39 1.39
C ASN A 51 -9.37 10.21 1.23
N VAL A 52 -9.64 9.12 1.95
CA VAL A 52 -8.89 7.87 1.79
C VAL A 52 -9.10 7.28 0.40
N ALA A 53 -10.33 7.26 -0.12
CA ALA A 53 -10.61 6.78 -1.49
C ALA A 53 -9.81 7.57 -2.55
N LYS A 54 -9.79 8.91 -2.46
CA LYS A 54 -8.97 9.77 -3.34
C LYS A 54 -7.47 9.50 -3.20
N LEU A 55 -6.99 9.31 -1.97
CA LEU A 55 -5.58 8.98 -1.73
C LEU A 55 -5.21 7.63 -2.34
N GLN A 56 -6.09 6.64 -2.22
CA GLN A 56 -5.89 5.32 -2.83
C GLN A 56 -5.85 5.41 -4.36
N GLU A 57 -6.79 6.12 -4.98
CA GLU A 57 -6.80 6.34 -6.44
C GLU A 57 -5.51 7.04 -6.92
N TYR A 58 -5.11 8.12 -6.25
CA TYR A 58 -3.84 8.78 -6.52
C TYR A 58 -2.65 7.81 -6.44
N THR A 59 -2.62 6.99 -5.38
CA THR A 59 -1.54 6.03 -5.13
C THR A 59 -1.46 4.96 -6.22
N ILE A 60 -2.61 4.42 -6.66
CA ILE A 60 -2.66 3.42 -7.74
C ILE A 60 -2.15 4.00 -9.07
N ASN A 61 -2.55 5.22 -9.39
CA ASN A 61 -2.05 5.88 -10.59
C ASN A 61 -0.53 6.16 -10.49
N LEU A 62 -0.06 6.52 -9.30
CA LEU A 62 1.36 6.74 -9.05
C LEU A 62 2.20 5.45 -9.18
N TYR A 63 1.65 4.28 -8.89
CA TYR A 63 2.37 3.00 -9.09
C TYR A 63 2.75 2.76 -10.55
N LYS A 64 1.94 3.21 -11.50
CA LYS A 64 2.26 3.18 -12.93
C LYS A 64 3.34 4.22 -13.26
N GLU A 65 3.14 5.46 -12.82
CA GLU A 65 4.08 6.57 -13.03
C GLU A 65 5.46 6.26 -12.46
N ILE A 66 5.54 5.69 -11.26
CA ILE A 66 6.83 5.45 -10.60
C ILE A 66 7.68 4.39 -11.30
N GLU A 67 7.04 3.42 -11.95
CA GLU A 67 7.74 2.44 -12.78
C GLU A 67 8.41 3.12 -13.98
N GLU A 68 7.68 3.98 -14.69
CA GLU A 68 8.18 4.73 -15.82
C GLU A 68 9.32 5.68 -15.42
N VAL A 69 9.13 6.45 -14.35
CA VAL A 69 10.12 7.41 -13.83
C VAL A 69 11.40 6.74 -13.36
N SER A 70 11.27 5.64 -12.62
CA SER A 70 12.41 4.97 -12.01
C SER A 70 13.08 3.95 -12.93
N GLY A 71 12.37 3.43 -13.95
CA GLY A 71 12.79 2.26 -14.71
C GLY A 71 12.97 1.00 -13.85
N GLN A 72 12.24 0.91 -12.72
CA GLN A 72 12.19 -0.24 -11.83
C GLN A 72 10.79 -0.82 -11.83
N ALA A 73 10.65 -2.08 -12.20
CA ALA A 73 9.35 -2.75 -12.23
C ALA A 73 8.69 -2.75 -10.85
N THR A 74 7.43 -2.37 -10.82
CA THR A 74 6.55 -2.46 -9.65
C THR A 74 5.74 -3.75 -9.64
N GLY A 75 5.71 -4.47 -10.75
CA GLY A 75 4.90 -5.67 -10.93
C GLY A 75 3.40 -5.39 -10.78
N ILE A 76 2.95 -4.23 -11.24
CA ILE A 76 1.54 -3.86 -11.16
C ILE A 76 0.69 -4.65 -12.15
N HIS A 77 -0.37 -5.29 -11.64
CA HIS A 77 -1.41 -5.98 -12.38
C HIS A 77 -2.76 -5.37 -12.04
N LEU A 78 -3.58 -5.12 -13.04
CA LEU A 78 -4.92 -4.51 -12.89
C LEU A 78 -5.99 -5.39 -13.54
N PRO A 79 -6.22 -6.60 -13.03
CA PRO A 79 -7.28 -7.47 -13.53
C PRO A 79 -8.68 -6.93 -13.23
N GLY A 80 -8.78 -5.94 -12.34
CA GLY A 80 -10.01 -5.50 -11.72
C GLY A 80 -10.39 -6.35 -10.51
N GLY A 81 -11.51 -6.02 -9.88
CA GLY A 81 -11.99 -6.73 -8.70
C GLY A 81 -13.50 -6.76 -8.60
N VAL A 82 -13.98 -7.73 -7.87
CA VAL A 82 -15.39 -7.88 -7.53
C VAL A 82 -15.56 -7.87 -6.02
N MET A 83 -16.38 -6.98 -5.53
CA MET A 83 -16.81 -7.00 -4.14
C MET A 83 -18.15 -7.73 -4.04
N LEU A 84 -18.22 -8.72 -3.16
CA LEU A 84 -19.38 -9.57 -2.93
C LEU A 84 -19.99 -9.29 -1.57
N VAL A 85 -21.30 -9.37 -1.49
CA VAL A 85 -22.06 -9.20 -0.24
C VAL A 85 -23.09 -10.30 -0.07
N SER A 86 -23.21 -10.82 1.16
CA SER A 86 -23.97 -12.03 1.49
C SER A 86 -25.35 -11.77 2.11
N ASN A 87 -25.69 -10.50 2.44
CA ASN A 87 -26.99 -10.15 3.04
C ASN A 87 -27.47 -8.76 2.62
N GLY A 88 -28.72 -8.44 2.96
CA GLY A 88 -29.39 -7.19 2.56
C GLY A 88 -28.71 -5.94 3.13
N ASP A 89 -28.32 -5.94 4.39
CA ASP A 89 -27.69 -4.79 5.05
C ASP A 89 -26.36 -4.44 4.36
N ARG A 90 -25.59 -5.45 3.99
CA ARG A 90 -24.35 -5.28 3.23
C ARG A 90 -24.60 -4.84 1.80
N LEU A 91 -25.67 -5.29 1.18
CA LEU A 91 -26.07 -4.82 -0.15
C LEU A 91 -26.42 -3.33 -0.14
N ASP A 92 -27.12 -2.85 0.88
CA ASP A 92 -27.45 -1.44 1.01
C ASP A 92 -26.22 -0.58 1.30
N TRP A 93 -25.31 -1.10 2.12
CA TRP A 93 -23.98 -0.46 2.31
C TRP A 93 -23.21 -0.40 0.99
N LEU A 94 -23.21 -1.46 0.19
CA LEU A 94 -22.51 -1.51 -1.10
C LEU A 94 -23.09 -0.50 -2.11
N LYS A 95 -24.42 -0.37 -2.17
CA LYS A 95 -25.09 0.66 -2.98
C LYS A 95 -24.69 2.08 -2.54
N MET A 96 -24.63 2.32 -1.24
CA MET A 96 -24.17 3.61 -0.69
C MET A 96 -22.70 3.88 -1.05
N ALA A 97 -21.83 2.88 -0.94
CA ALA A 97 -20.42 2.99 -1.31
C ALA A 97 -20.26 3.26 -2.82
N HIS A 98 -21.04 2.58 -3.67
CA HIS A 98 -21.08 2.84 -5.10
C HIS A 98 -21.51 4.29 -5.41
N ALA A 99 -22.60 4.77 -4.81
CA ALA A 99 -23.09 6.13 -5.01
C ALA A 99 -22.03 7.17 -4.60
N ARG A 100 -21.32 6.93 -3.49
CA ARG A 100 -20.23 7.78 -3.03
C ARG A 100 -19.05 7.77 -4.01
N ASN A 101 -18.63 6.59 -4.47
CA ASN A 101 -17.56 6.47 -5.46
C ASN A 101 -17.88 7.25 -6.74
N ARG A 102 -19.10 7.15 -7.25
CA ARG A 102 -19.53 7.96 -8.40
C ARG A 102 -19.43 9.45 -8.16
N TYR A 103 -19.84 9.92 -6.97
CA TYR A 103 -19.69 11.33 -6.59
C TYR A 103 -18.21 11.77 -6.56
N LEU A 104 -17.30 10.88 -6.17
CA LEU A 104 -15.86 11.13 -6.13
C LEU A 104 -15.16 10.96 -7.50
N GLY A 105 -15.89 10.53 -8.53
CA GLY A 105 -15.32 10.23 -9.85
C GLY A 105 -14.62 8.88 -9.93
N VAL A 106 -14.71 8.04 -8.90
CA VAL A 106 -14.13 6.69 -8.88
C VAL A 106 -15.05 5.72 -9.62
N ALA A 107 -14.50 5.05 -10.63
CA ALA A 107 -15.25 4.11 -11.47
C ALA A 107 -15.62 2.84 -10.68
N THR A 108 -16.91 2.60 -10.52
CA THR A 108 -17.47 1.35 -9.98
C THR A 108 -18.79 1.06 -10.69
N GLU A 109 -19.21 -0.22 -10.70
CA GLU A 109 -20.47 -0.63 -11.30
C GLU A 109 -21.15 -1.69 -10.42
N MET A 110 -22.44 -1.50 -10.13
CA MET A 110 -23.25 -2.55 -9.50
C MET A 110 -23.58 -3.61 -10.55
N ILE A 111 -23.17 -4.84 -10.29
CA ILE A 111 -23.39 -5.98 -11.17
C ILE A 111 -24.17 -7.07 -10.45
N SER A 112 -24.80 -7.96 -11.20
CA SER A 112 -25.42 -9.15 -10.64
C SER A 112 -24.36 -10.18 -10.21
N VAL A 113 -24.71 -11.07 -9.29
CA VAL A 113 -23.85 -12.19 -8.90
C VAL A 113 -23.54 -13.10 -10.10
N ALA A 114 -24.49 -13.27 -11.02
CA ALA A 114 -24.29 -14.03 -12.26
C ALA A 114 -23.27 -13.36 -13.22
N GLU A 115 -23.22 -12.02 -13.25
CA GLU A 115 -22.18 -11.30 -13.99
C GLU A 115 -20.82 -11.43 -13.30
N ALA A 116 -20.78 -11.35 -11.97
CA ALA A 116 -19.57 -11.60 -11.20
C ALA A 116 -18.99 -12.99 -11.48
N LYS A 117 -19.84 -14.02 -11.60
CA LYS A 117 -19.42 -15.39 -11.95
C LYS A 117 -18.75 -15.49 -13.31
N LYS A 118 -19.08 -14.66 -14.27
CA LYS A 118 -18.45 -14.68 -15.61
C LYS A 118 -16.96 -14.28 -15.55
N VAL A 119 -16.59 -13.42 -14.61
CA VAL A 119 -15.21 -12.94 -14.42
C VAL A 119 -14.49 -13.68 -13.28
N PHE A 120 -15.23 -14.39 -12.44
CA PHE A 120 -14.74 -15.23 -11.35
C PHE A 120 -15.49 -16.58 -11.33
N PRO A 121 -15.19 -17.51 -12.24
CA PRO A 121 -15.96 -18.76 -12.44
C PRO A 121 -16.02 -19.70 -11.25
N VAL A 122 -15.08 -19.62 -10.31
CA VAL A 122 -15.06 -20.44 -9.09
C VAL A 122 -16.02 -19.93 -8.00
N LEU A 123 -16.79 -18.86 -8.28
CA LEU A 123 -17.78 -18.30 -7.36
C LEU A 123 -18.93 -19.27 -7.08
N ASP A 124 -19.26 -19.47 -5.82
CA ASP A 124 -20.54 -20.08 -5.41
C ASP A 124 -21.61 -18.98 -5.28
N GLU A 125 -22.42 -18.81 -6.33
CA GLU A 125 -23.42 -17.76 -6.42
C GLU A 125 -24.46 -17.79 -5.28
N LYS A 126 -24.71 -18.96 -4.70
CA LYS A 126 -25.73 -19.14 -3.65
C LYS A 126 -25.40 -18.45 -2.35
N GLN A 127 -24.15 -18.08 -2.16
CA GLN A 127 -23.66 -17.45 -0.93
C GLN A 127 -23.85 -15.93 -0.94
N PHE A 128 -24.22 -15.33 -2.08
CA PHE A 128 -24.19 -13.88 -2.27
C PHE A 128 -25.51 -13.33 -2.82
N VAL A 129 -25.82 -12.10 -2.44
CA VAL A 129 -27.06 -11.38 -2.86
C VAL A 129 -26.74 -10.15 -3.71
N GLY A 130 -25.49 -9.76 -3.85
CA GLY A 130 -25.07 -8.65 -4.68
C GLY A 130 -23.58 -8.60 -4.91
N ALA A 131 -23.21 -7.86 -5.94
CA ALA A 131 -21.83 -7.66 -6.35
C ALA A 131 -21.60 -6.24 -6.88
N MET A 132 -20.35 -5.77 -6.79
CA MET A 132 -19.89 -4.53 -7.40
C MET A 132 -18.56 -4.78 -8.11
N TRP A 133 -18.49 -4.34 -9.34
CA TRP A 133 -17.29 -4.34 -10.14
C TRP A 133 -16.44 -3.11 -9.87
N HIS A 134 -15.13 -3.29 -9.84
CA HIS A 134 -14.15 -2.25 -9.59
C HIS A 134 -12.94 -2.38 -10.52
N PRO A 135 -12.77 -1.50 -11.53
CA PRO A 135 -11.71 -1.65 -12.54
C PRO A 135 -10.30 -1.30 -12.03
N LEU A 136 -10.18 -0.46 -11.00
CA LEU A 136 -8.90 -0.06 -10.40
C LEU A 136 -8.52 -0.92 -9.19
N GLU A 137 -8.85 -2.19 -9.23
CA GLU A 137 -8.40 -3.17 -8.26
C GLU A 137 -7.34 -4.07 -8.86
N GLY A 138 -6.39 -4.48 -8.04
CA GLY A 138 -5.29 -5.29 -8.52
C GLY A 138 -4.26 -5.57 -7.45
N HIS A 139 -3.08 -5.93 -7.91
CA HIS A 139 -1.94 -6.22 -7.04
C HIS A 139 -0.62 -5.77 -7.68
N LEU A 140 0.42 -5.74 -6.86
CA LEU A 140 1.78 -5.37 -7.27
C LEU A 140 2.81 -6.13 -6.42
N ASP A 141 4.07 -6.06 -6.80
CA ASP A 141 5.17 -6.49 -5.94
C ASP A 141 5.53 -5.37 -4.94
N PRO A 142 5.27 -5.56 -3.64
CA PRO A 142 5.59 -4.56 -2.62
C PRO A 142 7.08 -4.23 -2.55
N SER A 143 7.94 -5.21 -2.78
CA SER A 143 9.38 -5.02 -2.78
C SER A 143 9.85 -4.25 -4.01
N GLY A 144 9.40 -4.62 -5.19
CA GLY A 144 9.68 -3.91 -6.45
C GLY A 144 9.22 -2.45 -6.37
N THR A 145 8.00 -2.22 -5.88
CA THR A 145 7.45 -0.87 -5.69
C THR A 145 8.29 -0.03 -4.71
N THR A 146 8.72 -0.61 -3.59
CA THR A 146 9.61 0.08 -2.64
C THR A 146 10.93 0.47 -3.29
N HIS A 147 11.53 -0.42 -4.06
CA HIS A 147 12.75 -0.12 -4.80
C HIS A 147 12.54 0.93 -5.89
N ALA A 148 11.38 0.95 -6.55
CA ALA A 148 11.04 1.99 -7.53
C ALA A 148 11.00 3.38 -6.89
N TYR A 149 10.31 3.54 -5.76
CA TYR A 149 10.31 4.80 -5.00
C TYR A 149 11.71 5.19 -4.52
N ALA A 150 12.47 4.25 -3.97
CA ALA A 150 13.82 4.49 -3.48
C ALA A 150 14.76 4.96 -4.60
N LYS A 151 14.65 4.31 -5.79
CA LYS A 151 15.43 4.67 -6.96
C LYS A 151 15.05 6.06 -7.48
N ALA A 152 13.75 6.33 -7.63
CA ALA A 152 13.27 7.64 -8.08
C ALA A 152 13.63 8.77 -7.10
N ALA A 153 13.58 8.52 -5.78
CA ALA A 153 14.03 9.49 -4.79
C ALA A 153 15.53 9.82 -4.94
N ARG A 154 16.38 8.79 -5.13
CA ARG A 154 17.82 8.98 -5.36
C ARG A 154 18.11 9.74 -6.66
N MET A 155 17.35 9.49 -7.72
CA MET A 155 17.47 10.24 -8.98
C MET A 155 17.20 11.73 -8.80
N ASN A 156 16.42 12.10 -7.77
CA ASN A 156 16.14 13.47 -7.36
C ASN A 156 17.03 13.97 -6.19
N GLY A 157 18.15 13.30 -5.92
CA GLY A 157 19.16 13.76 -4.96
C GLY A 157 18.96 13.31 -3.51
N ALA A 158 17.95 12.49 -3.21
CA ALA A 158 17.77 11.97 -1.85
C ALA A 158 18.81 10.90 -1.48
N GLU A 159 19.25 10.90 -0.24
CA GLU A 159 20.15 9.90 0.33
C GLU A 159 19.36 8.79 1.02
N ILE A 160 19.84 7.54 0.90
CA ILE A 160 19.29 6.38 1.60
C ILE A 160 20.42 5.59 2.23
N VAL A 161 20.47 5.63 3.54
CA VAL A 161 21.45 4.92 4.38
C VAL A 161 20.78 3.68 4.98
N ARG A 162 21.30 2.52 4.62
CA ARG A 162 20.80 1.22 5.08
C ARG A 162 21.74 0.64 6.14
N LYS A 163 21.24 -0.36 6.89
CA LYS A 163 21.98 -1.05 7.97
C LYS A 163 22.54 -0.06 9.00
N ASN A 164 21.80 1.00 9.25
CA ASN A 164 22.20 2.05 10.16
C ASN A 164 21.06 2.37 11.13
N ARG A 165 21.09 1.80 12.30
CA ARG A 165 20.06 1.98 13.30
C ARG A 165 20.17 3.31 13.99
N VAL A 166 19.07 4.05 14.11
CA VAL A 166 18.96 5.20 15.01
C VAL A 166 18.96 4.71 16.46
N THR A 167 19.88 5.20 17.25
CA THR A 167 20.09 4.80 18.66
C THR A 167 19.66 5.88 19.64
N GLY A 168 19.67 7.15 19.23
CA GLY A 168 19.26 8.28 20.03
C GLY A 168 18.78 9.45 19.19
N MET A 169 17.94 10.30 19.78
CA MET A 169 17.50 11.56 19.19
C MET A 169 17.34 12.61 20.30
N ARG A 170 17.84 13.81 20.07
CA ARG A 170 17.70 14.91 21.00
C ARG A 170 17.39 16.20 20.26
N GLN A 171 16.31 16.87 20.66
CA GLN A 171 16.01 18.21 20.17
C GLN A 171 16.90 19.24 20.85
N ARG A 172 17.45 20.14 20.06
CA ARG A 172 18.26 21.28 20.52
C ARG A 172 17.38 22.46 20.90
N PRO A 173 17.89 23.45 21.64
CA PRO A 173 17.13 24.67 22.00
C PRO A 173 16.66 25.49 20.79
N ASP A 174 17.35 25.41 19.66
CA ASP A 174 16.98 26.06 18.39
C ASP A 174 15.92 25.31 17.58
N GLY A 175 15.42 24.16 18.09
CA GLY A 175 14.40 23.33 17.45
C GLY A 175 14.95 22.27 16.51
N THR A 176 16.24 22.30 16.18
CA THR A 176 16.88 21.27 15.34
C THR A 176 17.17 19.98 16.14
N TRP A 177 17.60 18.93 15.46
CA TRP A 177 17.77 17.61 16.04
C TRP A 177 19.18 17.06 15.85
N ASP A 178 19.71 16.47 16.92
CA ASP A 178 20.83 15.55 16.85
C ASP A 178 20.27 14.13 16.80
N VAL A 179 20.59 13.40 15.75
CA VAL A 179 20.18 12.01 15.54
C VAL A 179 21.41 11.13 15.60
N GLU A 180 21.51 10.31 16.64
CA GLU A 180 22.60 9.35 16.84
C GLU A 180 22.26 8.04 16.12
N THR A 181 23.23 7.48 15.44
CA THR A 181 23.12 6.21 14.73
C THR A 181 24.32 5.31 15.02
N GLU A 182 24.21 4.02 14.66
CA GLU A 182 25.34 3.08 14.80
C GLU A 182 26.55 3.45 13.95
N GLN A 183 26.38 4.27 12.90
CA GLN A 183 27.45 4.68 11.98
C GLN A 183 27.87 6.14 12.14
N GLY A 184 27.37 6.83 13.14
CA GLY A 184 27.69 8.25 13.40
C GLY A 184 26.46 9.06 13.76
N ALA A 185 26.61 10.38 13.77
CA ALA A 185 25.52 11.31 14.09
C ALA A 185 25.14 12.15 12.88
N VAL A 186 23.86 12.49 12.82
CA VAL A 186 23.27 13.37 11.79
C VAL A 186 22.62 14.55 12.50
N HIS A 187 22.84 15.75 11.98
CA HIS A 187 22.12 16.95 12.39
C HIS A 187 21.00 17.23 11.39
N ALA A 188 19.79 17.47 11.87
CA ALA A 188 18.62 17.67 11.01
C ALA A 188 17.69 18.77 11.55
N GLU A 189 17.11 19.56 10.66
CA GLU A 189 16.06 20.53 11.01
C GLU A 189 14.76 19.83 11.36
N HIS A 190 14.42 18.75 10.63
CA HIS A 190 13.21 17.98 10.81
C HIS A 190 13.49 16.49 10.85
N VAL A 191 12.82 15.79 11.74
CA VAL A 191 12.84 14.32 11.81
C VAL A 191 11.44 13.79 11.65
N VAL A 192 11.24 12.86 10.70
CA VAL A 192 9.98 12.18 10.48
C VAL A 192 10.09 10.73 10.95
N ASN A 193 9.26 10.38 11.93
CA ASN A 193 9.14 8.99 12.38
C ASN A 193 8.24 8.20 11.41
N ALA A 194 8.84 7.45 10.51
CA ALA A 194 8.18 6.54 9.57
C ALA A 194 8.44 5.06 9.93
N GLY A 195 8.66 4.76 11.21
CA GLY A 195 9.08 3.45 11.73
C GLY A 195 8.01 2.37 11.72
N GLY A 196 6.79 2.63 11.21
CA GLY A 196 5.72 1.67 11.05
C GLY A 196 5.43 0.85 12.32
N LEU A 197 5.59 -0.49 12.32
CA LEU A 197 5.41 -1.34 13.50
C LEU A 197 6.27 -0.89 14.69
N TRP A 198 7.41 -0.31 14.43
CA TRP A 198 8.38 0.12 15.43
C TRP A 198 8.35 1.64 15.68
N ALA A 199 7.38 2.33 15.10
CA ALA A 199 7.27 3.78 15.30
C ALA A 199 7.04 4.15 16.78
N ARG A 200 6.41 3.26 17.55
CA ARG A 200 6.27 3.42 19.01
C ARG A 200 7.64 3.44 19.71
N GLU A 201 8.52 2.51 19.38
CA GLU A 201 9.86 2.47 19.95
C GLU A 201 10.68 3.70 19.54
N VAL A 202 10.57 4.13 18.28
CA VAL A 202 11.21 5.37 17.82
C VAL A 202 10.64 6.58 18.56
N GLY A 203 9.34 6.65 18.78
CA GLY A 203 8.71 7.71 19.58
C GLY A 203 9.24 7.76 21.01
N ARG A 204 9.45 6.61 21.64
CA ARG A 204 9.98 6.50 23.00
C ARG A 204 11.39 7.07 23.17
N ILE A 205 12.21 7.08 22.12
CA ILE A 205 13.53 7.72 22.14
C ILE A 205 13.43 9.21 22.51
N VAL A 206 12.34 9.85 22.13
CA VAL A 206 12.08 11.27 22.40
C VAL A 206 10.96 11.48 23.45
N GLY A 207 10.63 10.46 24.22
CA GLY A 207 9.64 10.53 25.30
C GLY A 207 8.18 10.48 24.84
N LEU A 208 7.90 10.13 23.58
CA LEU A 208 6.54 10.01 23.05
C LEU A 208 6.05 8.56 23.12
N GLU A 209 4.90 8.36 23.74
CA GLU A 209 4.20 7.09 23.74
C GLU A 209 3.13 7.09 22.65
N LEU A 210 3.42 6.49 21.51
CA LEU A 210 2.49 6.43 20.39
C LEU A 210 1.51 5.25 20.54
N PRO A 211 0.20 5.44 20.29
CA PRO A 211 -0.82 4.40 20.45
C PRO A 211 -0.80 3.41 19.27
N ILE A 212 0.32 2.76 19.04
CA ILE A 212 0.52 1.79 17.97
C ILE A 212 0.59 0.39 18.56
N LEU A 213 -0.29 -0.48 18.10
CA LEU A 213 -0.30 -1.90 18.40
C LEU A 213 0.02 -2.69 17.14
N ALA A 214 1.03 -3.55 17.21
CA ALA A 214 1.33 -4.49 16.15
C ALA A 214 0.36 -5.66 16.22
N MET A 215 -0.30 -5.97 15.09
CA MET A 215 -1.17 -7.13 14.94
C MET A 215 -0.58 -8.07 13.90
N ALA A 216 -0.63 -9.37 14.19
CA ALA A 216 -0.30 -10.40 13.22
C ALA A 216 -1.51 -10.65 12.32
N HIS A 217 -1.33 -10.50 11.03
CA HIS A 217 -2.26 -10.95 10.00
C HIS A 217 -1.74 -12.23 9.37
N GLN A 218 -2.65 -13.09 8.98
CA GLN A 218 -2.32 -14.33 8.29
C GLN A 218 -2.93 -14.30 6.89
N TYR A 219 -2.26 -14.95 5.96
CA TYR A 219 -2.77 -15.24 4.63
C TYR A 219 -2.40 -16.69 4.26
N LEU A 220 -3.17 -17.25 3.37
CA LEU A 220 -2.95 -18.59 2.83
C LEU A 220 -2.45 -18.45 1.39
N ILE A 221 -1.34 -19.10 1.10
CA ILE A 221 -0.88 -19.30 -0.28
C ILE A 221 -1.30 -20.72 -0.67
N THR A 222 -2.11 -20.83 -1.71
CA THR A 222 -2.53 -22.12 -2.25
C THR A 222 -1.51 -22.64 -3.26
N GLU A 223 -1.60 -23.91 -3.59
CA GLU A 223 -1.05 -24.43 -4.85
C GLU A 223 -1.83 -23.83 -6.04
N GLU A 224 -1.33 -24.05 -7.25
CA GLU A 224 -2.06 -23.64 -8.45
C GLU A 224 -3.46 -24.25 -8.47
N ILE A 225 -4.47 -23.41 -8.68
CA ILE A 225 -5.87 -23.82 -8.80
C ILE A 225 -6.13 -24.06 -10.28
N PRO A 226 -6.42 -25.29 -10.71
CA PRO A 226 -6.56 -25.64 -12.13
C PRO A 226 -7.59 -24.78 -12.86
N GLU A 227 -8.70 -24.44 -12.21
CA GLU A 227 -9.78 -23.61 -12.77
C GLU A 227 -9.30 -22.17 -13.02
N VAL A 228 -8.45 -21.61 -12.15
CA VAL A 228 -7.86 -20.28 -12.34
C VAL A 228 -6.88 -20.30 -13.50
N VAL A 229 -6.03 -21.33 -13.57
CA VAL A 229 -5.07 -21.49 -14.66
C VAL A 229 -5.78 -21.64 -16.00
N ALA A 230 -6.83 -22.45 -16.06
CA ALA A 230 -7.63 -22.67 -17.27
C ALA A 230 -8.28 -21.36 -17.73
N PHE A 231 -8.94 -20.63 -16.81
CA PHE A 231 -9.57 -19.36 -17.12
C PHE A 231 -8.56 -18.34 -17.69
N ASN A 232 -7.43 -18.17 -17.04
CA ASN A 232 -6.40 -17.22 -17.47
C ASN A 232 -5.87 -17.57 -18.87
N LYS A 233 -5.69 -18.86 -19.14
CA LYS A 233 -5.23 -19.35 -20.45
C LYS A 233 -6.27 -19.18 -21.55
N GLU A 234 -7.53 -19.48 -21.26
CA GLU A 234 -8.63 -19.39 -22.23
C GLU A 234 -9.00 -17.97 -22.58
N THR A 235 -9.00 -17.08 -21.58
CA THR A 235 -9.41 -15.67 -21.75
C THR A 235 -8.26 -14.75 -22.13
N GLY A 236 -7.00 -15.17 -21.95
CA GLY A 236 -5.84 -14.31 -22.04
C GLY A 236 -5.82 -13.18 -21.00
N ARG A 237 -6.59 -13.33 -19.92
CA ARG A 237 -6.72 -12.35 -18.83
C ARG A 237 -6.44 -13.04 -17.50
N GLU A 238 -5.87 -12.28 -16.59
CA GLU A 238 -5.78 -12.69 -15.18
C GLU A 238 -7.17 -12.67 -14.53
N MET A 239 -7.49 -13.70 -13.75
CA MET A 239 -8.73 -13.74 -12.98
C MET A 239 -8.76 -12.61 -11.97
N VAL A 240 -9.90 -11.98 -11.83
CA VAL A 240 -10.11 -10.79 -10.98
C VAL A 240 -9.91 -11.08 -9.51
N GLY A 241 -9.51 -10.08 -8.74
CA GLY A 241 -9.54 -10.13 -7.28
C GLY A 241 -10.98 -10.17 -6.75
N VAL A 242 -11.19 -10.83 -5.61
CA VAL A 242 -12.50 -10.90 -4.96
C VAL A 242 -12.38 -10.51 -3.50
N LEU A 243 -13.26 -9.60 -3.08
CA LEU A 243 -13.44 -9.22 -1.69
C LEU A 243 -14.81 -9.71 -1.19
N ASP A 244 -14.82 -10.59 -0.20
CA ASP A 244 -16.05 -11.03 0.48
C ASP A 244 -16.26 -10.21 1.76
N PHE A 245 -17.29 -9.38 1.72
CA PHE A 245 -17.71 -8.57 2.88
C PHE A 245 -18.70 -9.35 3.75
N LYS A 246 -18.22 -10.40 4.38
CA LYS A 246 -18.96 -11.05 5.47
C LYS A 246 -18.78 -10.23 6.73
N GLY A 247 -19.70 -9.43 7.02
CA GLY A 247 -20.04 -8.72 8.22
C GLY A 247 -19.00 -8.31 9.20
#